data_ece71105ed0f001b687b8938c207ea92
#
_entry.id   ece71105ed0f001b687b8938c207ea92
#
_cell.length_a   1.000
_cell.length_b   1.000
_cell.length_c   1.000
_cell.angle_alpha   90.00
_cell.angle_beta   90.00
_cell.angle_gamma   90.00
#
_symmetry.space_group_name_H-M   'P 1'
#
loop_
_entity.id
_entity.type
_entity.pdbx_description
1 polymer ?
#
loop_
_entity_poly.entity_id
_entity_poly.type
_entity_poly.pdbx_seq_one_letter_code
_entity_poly.pdbx_strand_id
1 'polypeptide(L)'
;KNLFFPVNIAPSDKCTIGGNISTNVGGLQTLRYGNIEDHINGLEVVLSDGTILNFLNKLKKDNFGPKLWKLFCGSEGVFGIITRASLKLIPKKKYNSTYLIQTNSLNKSIRLLKFLRNKYFDNLTSFEIIFPIPSSYLFNESTHHFNLIIEIQSNVIGNYKKELKKYFNLKEFKIYK
;
A
#
# COMPACT_ATOMS: atom_id res chain seq x y z
N LYS A 1 -7.97 19.21 -7.05
CA LYS A 1 -6.72 18.70 -7.64
C LYS A 1 -6.77 17.18 -7.57
N ASN A 2 -6.42 16.50 -8.66
CA ASN A 2 -6.54 15.05 -8.75
C ASN A 2 -5.29 14.36 -8.15
N LEU A 3 -5.05 14.62 -6.86
CA LEU A 3 -3.94 14.08 -6.08
C LEU A 3 -4.47 13.30 -4.89
N PHE A 4 -3.71 12.31 -4.42
CA PHE A 4 -4.04 11.54 -3.22
C PHE A 4 -2.78 11.18 -2.44
N PHE A 5 -2.95 10.86 -1.16
CA PHE A 5 -1.91 10.32 -0.30
C PHE A 5 -1.97 8.78 -0.37
N PRO A 6 -0.92 8.08 -0.84
CA PRO A 6 -1.02 6.67 -1.24
C PRO A 6 -0.85 5.68 -0.09
N VAL A 7 -1.16 6.06 1.13
CA VAL A 7 -1.13 5.17 2.29
C VAL A 7 -2.57 4.84 2.69
N ASN A 8 -3.04 3.67 2.28
CA ASN A 8 -4.39 3.18 2.56
C ASN A 8 -4.33 2.07 3.60
N ILE A 9 -4.79 2.35 4.82
CA ILE A 9 -4.84 1.43 5.96
C ILE A 9 -6.27 1.23 6.42
N ALA A 10 -6.56 0.05 6.98
CA ALA A 10 -7.91 -0.31 7.41
C ALA A 10 -8.53 0.68 8.42
N PRO A 11 -7.83 1.12 9.51
CA PRO A 11 -8.39 2.04 10.49
C PRO A 11 -8.19 3.52 10.12
N SER A 12 -8.31 3.90 8.84
CA SER A 12 -8.00 5.26 8.36
C SER A 12 -8.83 6.36 9.04
N ASP A 13 -10.01 6.04 9.54
CA ASP A 13 -10.92 6.94 10.27
C ASP A 13 -10.52 7.17 11.74
N LYS A 14 -9.66 6.31 12.30
CA LYS A 14 -9.27 6.33 13.73
C LYS A 14 -7.81 6.68 13.95
N CYS A 15 -6.99 6.67 12.93
CA CYS A 15 -5.55 6.92 13.05
C CYS A 15 -5.20 8.41 12.83
N THR A 16 -4.07 8.81 13.41
CA THR A 16 -3.48 10.12 13.17
C THR A 16 -2.26 10.01 12.26
N ILE A 17 -1.97 11.05 11.50
CA ILE A 17 -0.78 11.09 10.65
C ILE A 17 0.51 10.93 11.45
N GLY A 18 0.63 11.59 12.61
CA GLY A 18 1.80 11.45 13.48
C GLY A 18 1.99 10.02 13.98
N GLY A 19 0.90 9.35 14.40
CA GLY A 19 0.92 7.94 14.80
C GLY A 19 1.33 7.02 13.66
N ASN A 20 0.77 7.23 12.48
CA ASN A 20 1.10 6.43 11.29
C ASN A 20 2.57 6.57 10.89
N ILE A 21 3.14 7.78 10.97
CA ILE A 21 4.55 8.01 10.70
C ILE A 21 5.41 7.37 11.79
N SER A 22 5.02 7.54 13.05
CA SER A 22 5.73 7.00 14.20
C SER A 22 5.84 5.47 14.16
N THR A 23 4.87 4.77 13.57
CA THR A 23 4.88 3.31 13.38
C THR A 23 5.37 2.87 11.99
N ASN A 24 5.76 3.81 11.14
CA ASN A 24 6.13 3.59 9.72
C ASN A 24 5.12 2.68 8.99
N VAL A 25 3.84 3.02 9.09
CA VAL A 25 2.76 2.18 8.62
C VAL A 25 2.83 1.90 7.13
N GLY A 26 2.59 0.64 6.75
CA GLY A 26 2.31 0.20 5.40
C GLY A 26 0.83 -0.16 5.25
N GLY A 27 0.25 0.11 4.08
CA GLY A 27 -1.13 -0.23 3.77
C GLY A 27 -1.24 -1.30 2.69
N LEU A 28 -2.47 -1.57 2.25
CA LEU A 28 -2.75 -2.56 1.18
C LEU A 28 -1.98 -2.28 -0.13
N GLN A 29 -1.65 -1.02 -0.38
CA GLN A 29 -0.97 -0.58 -1.60
C GLN A 29 0.55 -0.44 -1.44
N THR A 30 1.13 -0.96 -0.35
CA THR A 30 2.58 -0.94 -0.07
C THR A 30 3.39 -1.59 -1.19
N LEU A 31 2.85 -2.62 -1.85
CA LEU A 31 3.49 -3.28 -3.00
C LEU A 31 3.88 -2.28 -4.09
N ARG A 32 3.05 -1.25 -4.32
CA ARG A 32 3.25 -0.23 -5.34
C ARG A 32 3.91 1.02 -4.81
N TYR A 33 3.48 1.48 -3.66
CA TYR A 33 3.79 2.84 -3.19
C TYR A 33 4.78 2.88 -2.04
N GLY A 34 5.11 1.73 -1.43
CA GLY A 34 5.97 1.68 -0.25
C GLY A 34 5.22 2.04 1.04
N ASN A 35 5.98 2.24 2.10
CA ASN A 35 5.48 2.64 3.41
C ASN A 35 5.31 4.16 3.50
N ILE A 36 4.74 4.64 4.61
CA ILE A 36 4.50 6.06 4.81
C ILE A 36 5.78 6.89 4.75
N GLU A 37 6.93 6.36 5.17
CA GLU A 37 8.24 7.02 5.09
C GLU A 37 8.60 7.47 3.67
N ASP A 38 8.24 6.69 2.66
CA ASP A 38 8.52 7.01 1.24
C ASP A 38 7.75 8.25 0.75
N HIS A 39 6.74 8.67 1.53
CA HIS A 39 5.84 9.79 1.24
C HIS A 39 6.02 10.98 2.19
N ILE A 40 7.08 11.01 2.99
CA ILE A 40 7.43 12.13 3.85
C ILE A 40 8.55 12.94 3.20
N ASN A 41 8.40 14.27 3.18
CA ASN A 41 9.45 15.20 2.78
C ASN A 41 10.15 15.84 3.98
N GLY A 42 9.53 15.83 5.15
CA GLY A 42 10.10 16.36 6.38
C GLY A 42 9.09 16.38 7.52
N LEU A 43 9.60 16.51 8.73
CA LEU A 43 8.83 16.47 9.97
C LEU A 43 9.16 17.66 10.86
N GLU A 44 8.21 18.04 11.72
CA GLU A 44 8.47 18.81 12.95
C GLU A 44 8.26 17.85 14.12
N VAL A 45 9.20 17.84 15.04
CA VAL A 45 9.23 16.92 16.17
C VAL A 45 9.56 17.68 17.44
N VAL A 46 8.88 17.34 18.54
CA VAL A 46 9.18 17.84 19.89
C VAL A 46 9.88 16.74 20.67
N LEU A 47 11.07 17.03 21.19
CA LEU A 47 11.86 16.14 22.03
C LEU A 47 11.37 16.14 23.50
N SER A 48 11.89 15.22 24.31
CA SER A 48 11.49 15.06 25.72
C SER A 48 11.78 16.29 26.61
N ASP A 49 12.75 17.10 26.22
CA ASP A 49 13.12 18.36 26.90
C ASP A 49 12.31 19.57 26.40
N GLY A 50 11.37 19.37 25.48
CA GLY A 50 10.57 20.43 24.86
C GLY A 50 11.23 21.11 23.65
N THR A 51 12.44 20.69 23.26
CA THR A 51 13.12 21.23 22.07
C THR A 51 12.34 20.88 20.82
N ILE A 52 12.09 21.88 19.95
CA ILE A 52 11.41 21.68 18.67
C ILE A 52 12.44 21.55 17.55
N LEU A 53 12.45 20.40 16.90
CA LEU A 53 13.24 20.14 15.70
C LEU A 53 12.35 20.33 14.47
N ASN A 54 12.69 21.29 13.60
CA ASN A 54 11.93 21.57 12.40
C ASN A 54 12.71 21.18 11.13
N PHE A 55 12.32 20.07 10.54
CA PHE A 55 12.83 19.55 9.27
C PHE A 55 11.80 19.65 8.14
N LEU A 56 10.75 20.48 8.30
CA LEU A 56 9.71 20.60 7.28
C LEU A 56 10.31 21.13 5.98
N ASN A 57 10.09 20.39 4.89
CA ASN A 57 10.58 20.74 3.58
C ASN A 57 9.49 20.56 2.51
N LYS A 58 9.40 21.51 1.58
CA LYS A 58 8.49 21.49 0.43
C LYS A 58 9.21 21.21 -0.88
N LEU A 59 10.56 21.16 -0.86
CA LEU A 59 11.35 20.97 -2.05
C LEU A 59 11.28 19.51 -2.52
N LYS A 60 11.08 19.33 -3.81
CA LYS A 60 11.15 18.00 -4.43
C LYS A 60 12.59 17.45 -4.44
N LYS A 61 13.56 18.32 -4.63
CA LYS A 61 14.98 18.02 -4.57
C LYS A 61 15.58 18.74 -3.36
N ASP A 62 16.05 17.97 -2.41
CA ASP A 62 16.73 18.43 -1.22
C ASP A 62 17.97 17.55 -1.00
N ASN A 63 19.15 18.14 -1.24
CA ASN A 63 20.43 17.47 -1.09
C ASN A 63 21.19 17.97 0.14
N PHE A 64 20.55 18.77 1.01
CA PHE A 64 21.17 19.36 2.16
C PHE A 64 21.18 18.39 3.34
N GLY A 65 22.39 17.99 3.75
CA GLY A 65 22.66 17.20 4.94
C GLY A 65 22.00 15.80 5.03
N PRO A 66 22.25 15.07 6.11
CA PRO A 66 21.53 13.83 6.40
C PRO A 66 20.07 14.15 6.75
N LYS A 67 19.13 13.32 6.28
CA LYS A 67 17.70 13.44 6.57
C LYS A 67 17.39 12.93 7.97
N LEU A 68 17.77 13.68 9.00
CA LEU A 68 17.65 13.29 10.42
C LEU A 68 16.19 13.01 10.82
N TRP A 69 15.20 13.62 10.16
CA TRP A 69 13.80 13.35 10.41
C TRP A 69 13.42 11.87 10.23
N LYS A 70 14.18 11.10 9.45
CA LYS A 70 13.94 9.67 9.26
C LYS A 70 14.12 8.84 10.55
N LEU A 71 14.89 9.32 11.53
CA LEU A 71 15.05 8.68 12.83
C LEU A 71 13.73 8.59 13.61
N PHE A 72 12.77 9.45 13.30
CA PHE A 72 11.46 9.52 13.96
C PHE A 72 10.40 8.65 13.28
N CYS A 73 10.64 8.23 12.01
CA CYS A 73 9.77 7.28 11.32
C CYS A 73 10.00 5.88 11.89
N GLY A 74 8.92 5.23 12.34
CA GLY A 74 9.02 3.89 12.96
C GLY A 74 9.66 3.88 14.35
N SER A 75 9.85 5.05 14.98
CA SER A 75 10.45 5.16 16.33
C SER A 75 9.44 4.93 17.45
N GLU A 76 8.15 4.81 17.14
CA GLU A 76 7.04 4.62 18.09
C GLU A 76 7.03 5.64 19.25
N GLY A 77 7.51 6.87 18.98
CA GLY A 77 7.58 7.96 19.95
C GLY A 77 8.79 7.94 20.87
N VAL A 78 9.72 6.98 20.73
CA VAL A 78 10.90 6.84 21.60
C VAL A 78 11.80 8.09 21.55
N PHE A 79 11.95 8.69 20.36
CA PHE A 79 12.85 9.83 20.17
C PHE A 79 12.15 11.19 20.24
N GLY A 80 10.82 11.24 20.20
CA GLY A 80 10.06 12.48 20.24
C GLY A 80 8.67 12.35 19.65
N ILE A 81 7.89 13.42 19.76
CA ILE A 81 6.51 13.49 19.31
C ILE A 81 6.42 14.25 17.99
N ILE A 82 5.89 13.64 16.96
CA ILE A 82 5.69 14.24 15.65
C ILE A 82 4.47 15.17 15.71
N THR A 83 4.68 16.46 15.48
CA THR A 83 3.65 17.52 15.55
C THR A 83 3.18 17.97 14.17
N ARG A 84 4.07 17.97 13.17
CA ARG A 84 3.75 18.32 11.79
C ARG A 84 4.51 17.45 10.80
N ALA A 85 3.94 17.28 9.60
CA ALA A 85 4.56 16.54 8.52
C ALA A 85 4.34 17.24 7.17
N SER A 86 5.38 17.23 6.33
CA SER A 86 5.28 17.58 4.92
C SER A 86 5.11 16.30 4.10
N LEU A 87 3.92 16.13 3.50
CA LEU A 87 3.51 14.91 2.81
C LEU A 87 3.66 15.06 1.29
N LYS A 88 4.13 14.00 0.66
CA LYS A 88 4.20 13.88 -0.79
C LYS A 88 2.89 13.27 -1.30
N LEU A 89 2.19 14.01 -2.13
CA LEU A 89 0.99 13.54 -2.83
C LEU A 89 1.35 13.05 -4.23
N ILE A 90 0.62 12.06 -4.72
CA ILE A 90 0.79 11.53 -6.08
C ILE A 90 -0.49 11.66 -6.90
N PRO A 91 -0.41 11.70 -8.25
CA PRO A 91 -1.59 11.74 -9.11
C PRO A 91 -2.45 10.49 -8.95
N LYS A 92 -3.75 10.71 -8.77
CA LYS A 92 -4.72 9.62 -8.72
C LYS A 92 -4.90 9.00 -10.09
N LYS A 93 -4.87 7.68 -10.19
CA LYS A 93 -5.20 6.96 -11.43
C LYS A 93 -6.71 7.00 -11.69
N LYS A 94 -7.10 7.02 -12.97
CA LYS A 94 -8.52 7.14 -13.37
C LYS A 94 -9.34 5.90 -13.08
N TYR A 95 -8.74 4.72 -13.27
CA TYR A 95 -9.41 3.43 -13.17
C TYR A 95 -8.77 2.61 -12.07
N ASN A 96 -9.61 2.02 -11.24
CA ASN A 96 -9.24 1.01 -10.25
C ASN A 96 -10.05 -0.25 -10.51
N SER A 97 -9.40 -1.41 -10.48
CA SER A 97 -10.04 -2.70 -10.68
C SER A 97 -9.54 -3.68 -9.63
N THR A 98 -10.47 -4.25 -8.86
CA THR A 98 -10.17 -5.25 -7.84
C THR A 98 -10.67 -6.61 -8.32
N TYR A 99 -9.82 -7.61 -8.21
CA TYR A 99 -10.10 -8.99 -8.61
C TYR A 99 -9.93 -9.92 -7.42
N LEU A 100 -10.92 -10.77 -7.19
CA LEU A 100 -10.82 -11.90 -6.29
C LEU A 100 -10.65 -13.17 -7.14
N ILE A 101 -9.57 -13.91 -6.88
CA ILE A 101 -9.23 -15.15 -7.61
C ILE A 101 -9.07 -16.26 -6.59
N GLN A 102 -9.70 -17.39 -6.83
CA GLN A 102 -9.53 -18.59 -6.02
C GLN A 102 -8.58 -19.58 -6.69
N THR A 103 -7.70 -20.20 -5.92
CA THR A 103 -6.81 -21.26 -6.38
C THR A 103 -6.53 -22.26 -5.26
N ASN A 104 -6.31 -23.51 -5.63
CA ASN A 104 -5.90 -24.58 -4.71
C ASN A 104 -4.38 -24.71 -4.58
N SER A 105 -3.59 -23.82 -5.17
CA SER A 105 -2.13 -23.93 -5.23
C SER A 105 -1.43 -22.61 -4.95
N LEU A 106 -0.65 -22.58 -3.88
CA LEU A 106 0.22 -21.45 -3.55
C LEU A 106 1.24 -21.15 -4.66
N ASN A 107 1.77 -22.21 -5.30
CA ASN A 107 2.70 -22.03 -6.41
C ASN A 107 2.08 -21.31 -7.61
N LYS A 108 0.79 -21.58 -7.90
CA LYS A 108 0.04 -20.81 -8.94
C LYS A 108 -0.09 -19.34 -8.53
N SER A 109 -0.35 -19.05 -7.27
CA SER A 109 -0.44 -17.68 -6.74
C SER A 109 0.87 -16.92 -6.94
N ILE A 110 2.00 -17.54 -6.58
CA ILE A 110 3.33 -16.94 -6.74
C ILE A 110 3.68 -16.71 -8.22
N ARG A 111 3.36 -17.67 -9.09
CA ARG A 111 3.58 -17.50 -10.55
C ARG A 111 2.73 -16.35 -11.10
N LEU A 112 1.49 -16.20 -10.65
CA LEU A 112 0.65 -15.07 -11.03
C LEU A 112 1.24 -13.75 -10.58
N LEU A 113 1.68 -13.64 -9.33
CA LEU A 113 2.35 -12.43 -8.83
C LEU A 113 3.55 -12.06 -9.70
N LYS A 114 4.43 -13.03 -10.01
CA LYS A 114 5.59 -12.81 -10.90
C LYS A 114 5.15 -12.31 -12.28
N PHE A 115 4.13 -12.94 -12.88
CA PHE A 115 3.58 -12.53 -14.17
C PHE A 115 3.04 -11.09 -14.12
N LEU A 116 2.24 -10.75 -13.11
CA LEU A 116 1.64 -9.42 -12.96
C LEU A 116 2.70 -8.35 -12.71
N ARG A 117 3.71 -8.63 -11.87
CA ARG A 117 4.83 -7.71 -11.63
C ARG A 117 5.63 -7.44 -12.90
N ASN A 118 5.90 -8.45 -13.71
CA ASN A 118 6.66 -8.27 -14.94
C ASN A 118 5.86 -7.49 -16.00
N LYS A 119 4.55 -7.74 -16.09
CA LYS A 119 3.73 -7.16 -17.15
C LYS A 119 3.08 -5.83 -16.77
N TYR A 120 2.70 -5.67 -15.50
CA TYR A 120 1.91 -4.54 -15.00
C TYR A 120 2.57 -3.84 -13.81
N PHE A 121 3.89 -3.81 -13.77
CA PHE A 121 4.65 -3.22 -12.67
C PHE A 121 4.11 -1.85 -12.23
N ASP A 122 3.81 -0.97 -13.21
CA ASP A 122 3.31 0.39 -12.97
C ASP A 122 1.83 0.48 -12.60
N ASN A 123 1.09 -0.61 -12.67
CA ASN A 123 -0.35 -0.63 -12.48
C ASN A 123 -0.79 -1.56 -11.33
N LEU A 124 0.02 -2.57 -10.99
CA LEU A 124 -0.27 -3.47 -9.88
C LEU A 124 -0.05 -2.73 -8.55
N THR A 125 -1.13 -2.49 -7.82
CA THR A 125 -1.09 -1.73 -6.55
C THR A 125 -1.11 -2.60 -5.32
N SER A 126 -1.84 -3.73 -5.38
CA SER A 126 -1.96 -4.66 -4.28
C SER A 126 -2.04 -6.10 -4.78
N PHE A 127 -1.50 -7.02 -4.01
CA PHE A 127 -1.60 -8.46 -4.22
C PHE A 127 -1.58 -9.16 -2.85
N GLU A 128 -2.76 -9.58 -2.39
CA GLU A 128 -2.94 -10.24 -1.11
C GLU A 128 -3.25 -11.72 -1.30
N ILE A 129 -2.66 -12.58 -0.48
CA ILE A 129 -2.95 -14.02 -0.45
C ILE A 129 -3.60 -14.34 0.88
N ILE A 130 -4.87 -14.72 0.86
CA ILE A 130 -5.60 -15.19 2.02
C ILE A 130 -5.54 -16.72 2.02
N PHE A 131 -4.96 -17.28 3.07
CA PHE A 131 -4.82 -18.72 3.23
C PHE A 131 -6.17 -19.41 3.47
N PRO A 132 -6.28 -20.75 3.25
CA PRO A 132 -7.57 -21.45 3.32
C PRO A 132 -8.35 -21.28 4.62
N ILE A 133 -7.68 -21.37 5.79
CA ILE A 133 -8.36 -21.26 7.09
C ILE A 133 -8.98 -19.86 7.29
N PRO A 134 -8.23 -18.74 7.18
CA PRO A 134 -8.84 -17.42 7.21
C PRO A 134 -9.90 -17.21 6.12
N SER A 135 -9.71 -17.78 4.93
CA SER A 135 -10.65 -17.69 3.82
C SER A 135 -12.03 -18.25 4.16
N SER A 136 -12.09 -19.36 4.89
CA SER A 136 -13.37 -19.98 5.27
C SER A 136 -14.21 -19.08 6.17
N TYR A 137 -13.57 -18.37 7.10
CA TYR A 137 -14.27 -17.41 7.98
C TYR A 137 -14.73 -16.17 7.25
N LEU A 138 -13.94 -15.68 6.29
CA LEU A 138 -14.25 -14.43 5.58
C LEU A 138 -15.28 -14.60 4.47
N PHE A 139 -15.28 -15.74 3.78
CA PHE A 139 -16.10 -15.95 2.60
C PHE A 139 -17.20 -17.02 2.77
N ASN A 140 -17.28 -17.62 3.96
CA ASN A 140 -18.25 -18.68 4.28
C ASN A 140 -18.25 -19.84 3.27
N GLU A 141 -17.06 -20.21 2.79
CA GLU A 141 -16.84 -21.23 1.76
C GLU A 141 -16.03 -22.42 2.31
N SER A 142 -16.12 -23.57 1.65
CA SER A 142 -15.30 -24.76 2.00
C SER A 142 -13.81 -24.51 1.82
N THR A 143 -13.03 -24.99 2.74
CA THR A 143 -11.76 -24.53 3.26
C THR A 143 -10.49 -24.88 2.50
N HIS A 144 -10.51 -25.17 1.22
CA HIS A 144 -9.31 -25.68 0.52
C HIS A 144 -8.70 -24.70 -0.51
N HIS A 145 -9.19 -23.46 -0.57
CA HIS A 145 -8.74 -22.50 -1.57
C HIS A 145 -7.99 -21.33 -0.95
N PHE A 146 -6.91 -20.92 -1.61
CA PHE A 146 -6.31 -19.60 -1.42
C PHE A 146 -7.16 -18.58 -2.15
N ASN A 147 -7.50 -17.49 -1.48
CA ASN A 147 -8.15 -16.34 -2.11
C ASN A 147 -7.10 -15.26 -2.38
N LEU A 148 -7.03 -14.79 -3.62
CA LEU A 148 -6.12 -13.74 -4.05
C LEU A 148 -6.91 -12.48 -4.29
N ILE A 149 -6.58 -11.40 -3.57
CA ILE A 149 -7.11 -10.07 -3.82
C ILE A 149 -6.05 -9.29 -4.59
N ILE A 150 -6.39 -8.87 -5.80
CA ILE A 150 -5.48 -8.18 -6.71
C ILE A 150 -6.09 -6.84 -7.08
N GLU A 151 -5.36 -5.76 -6.83
CA GLU A 151 -5.77 -4.42 -7.22
C GLU A 151 -4.85 -3.88 -8.33
N ILE A 152 -5.46 -3.37 -9.39
CA ILE A 152 -4.77 -2.77 -10.54
C ILE A 152 -5.33 -1.38 -10.78
N GLN A 153 -4.46 -0.38 -10.79
CA GLN A 153 -4.80 1.02 -11.07
C GLN A 153 -4.15 1.49 -12.37
N SER A 154 -4.92 2.18 -13.22
CA SER A 154 -4.45 2.62 -14.54
C SER A 154 -5.08 3.94 -14.98
N ASN A 155 -4.44 4.63 -15.92
CA ASN A 155 -5.00 5.80 -16.60
C ASN A 155 -5.74 5.42 -17.90
N VAL A 156 -5.61 4.18 -18.35
CA VAL A 156 -6.28 3.63 -19.53
C VAL A 156 -7.11 2.42 -19.15
N ILE A 157 -8.18 2.18 -19.89
CA ILE A 157 -9.00 0.98 -19.71
C ILE A 157 -8.18 -0.23 -20.21
N GLY A 158 -7.73 -1.06 -19.27
CA GLY A 158 -6.99 -2.29 -19.57
C GLY A 158 -7.94 -3.50 -19.64
N ASN A 159 -7.63 -4.46 -20.49
CA ASN A 159 -8.37 -5.71 -20.57
C ASN A 159 -7.80 -6.77 -19.59
N TYR A 160 -7.49 -6.34 -18.37
CA TYR A 160 -6.89 -7.16 -17.31
C TYR A 160 -7.69 -8.43 -17.02
N LYS A 161 -9.03 -8.31 -17.05
CA LYS A 161 -9.94 -9.45 -16.88
C LYS A 161 -9.68 -10.57 -17.88
N LYS A 162 -9.57 -10.23 -19.18
CA LYS A 162 -9.34 -11.22 -20.25
C LYS A 162 -8.00 -11.90 -20.10
N GLU A 163 -6.98 -11.17 -19.67
CA GLU A 163 -5.64 -11.71 -19.50
C GLU A 163 -5.52 -12.59 -18.25
N LEU A 164 -6.07 -12.15 -17.12
CA LEU A 164 -6.17 -12.96 -15.93
C LEU A 164 -6.94 -14.23 -16.24
N LYS A 165 -8.03 -14.13 -17.01
CA LYS A 165 -8.77 -15.27 -17.52
C LYS A 165 -7.91 -16.24 -18.34
N LYS A 166 -7.10 -15.78 -19.23
CA LYS A 166 -6.21 -16.63 -20.04
C LYS A 166 -5.17 -17.36 -19.20
N TYR A 167 -4.66 -16.72 -18.14
CA TYR A 167 -3.61 -17.27 -17.27
C TYR A 167 -4.14 -18.35 -16.31
N PHE A 168 -5.37 -18.17 -15.84
CA PHE A 168 -6.08 -19.13 -15.01
C PHE A 168 -7.23 -19.74 -15.82
N ASN A 169 -7.33 -21.04 -15.83
CA ASN A 169 -8.44 -21.76 -16.47
C ASN A 169 -9.70 -21.51 -15.62
N LEU A 170 -10.53 -20.55 -16.06
CA LEU A 170 -11.42 -19.77 -15.22
C LEU A 170 -12.82 -20.36 -15.04
N LYS A 171 -12.89 -21.44 -14.31
CA LYS A 171 -14.12 -21.74 -13.55
C LYS A 171 -14.22 -20.96 -12.21
N GLU A 172 -13.15 -20.27 -11.78
CA GLU A 172 -12.91 -19.81 -10.41
C GLU A 172 -12.71 -18.28 -10.29
N PHE A 173 -13.50 -17.47 -11.03
CA PHE A 173 -13.27 -16.02 -11.06
C PHE A 173 -14.50 -15.22 -10.62
N LYS A 174 -14.48 -14.67 -9.42
CA LYS A 174 -15.43 -13.65 -8.97
C LYS A 174 -14.83 -12.26 -9.14
N ILE A 175 -15.58 -11.29 -9.65
CA ILE A 175 -15.20 -9.89 -9.76
C ILE A 175 -16.14 -9.10 -8.87
N TYR A 176 -15.57 -8.39 -7.92
CA TYR A 176 -16.27 -7.37 -7.17
C TYR A 176 -15.92 -6.01 -7.78
N LYS A 177 -16.96 -5.25 -8.13
CA LYS A 177 -16.81 -3.86 -8.58
C LYS A 177 -16.85 -2.93 -7.38
#